data_33ab0f6e163589f735c36a2c5d2b21d4
#
_entry.id   33ab0f6e163589f735c36a2c5d2b21d4
#
_cell.length_a   1.000
_cell.length_b   1.000
_cell.length_c   1.000
_cell.angle_alpha   90.00
_cell.angle_beta   90.00
_cell.angle_gamma   90.00
#
_symmetry.space_group_name_H-M   'P 1'
#
loop_
_entity.id
_entity.type
_entity.pdbx_description
1 polymer ?
#
loop_
_entity_poly.entity_id
_entity_poly.type
_entity_poly.pdbx_seq_one_letter_code
_entity_poly.pdbx_strand_id
1 'polypeptide(L)'
;MRTMRATQHRIERPIPRRGLSRDEAAMYIGISASKFDELVRDGRMPGPKLIDGRKVWDVRDLDVAFDALPSENPQSQGSSWDDFRAL
;
A
#
# COMPACT_ATOMS: atom_id res chain seq x y z
N MET A 1 -3.49 33.52 13.56
CA MET A 1 -3.44 33.09 13.47
C MET A 1 -3.34 32.04 13.75
N ARG A 2 -3.02 31.79 13.87
CA ARG A 2 -2.90 30.80 14.24
C ARG A 2 -3.90 29.98 14.21
N THR A 3 -4.83 30.26 13.95
CA THR A 3 -5.91 29.57 13.96
C THR A 3 -5.89 28.54 13.06
N MET A 4 -5.42 28.64 12.00
CA MET A 4 -5.36 27.66 11.07
C MET A 4 -4.61 26.62 11.51
N ARG A 5 -3.74 26.87 12.34
CA ARG A 5 -3.02 25.89 12.80
C ARG A 5 -3.84 25.03 13.50
N ALA A 6 -4.81 25.43 14.09
CA ALA A 6 -5.66 24.57 14.82
C ALA A 6 -6.10 23.49 13.94
N THR A 7 -6.25 23.78 12.69
CA THR A 7 -6.66 22.78 11.80
C THR A 7 -5.67 21.73 11.68
N GLN A 8 -4.46 22.03 11.81
CA GLN A 8 -3.50 21.05 11.67
C GLN A 8 -3.44 20.15 12.78
N HIS A 9 -4.00 20.46 13.88
CA HIS A 9 -3.98 19.58 14.97
C HIS A 9 -4.61 18.31 14.66
N ARG A 10 -5.49 18.27 13.70
CA ARG A 10 -6.11 17.05 13.42
C ARG A 10 -5.18 16.09 12.90
N ILE A 11 -4.08 16.49 12.41
CA ILE A 11 -3.14 15.60 11.87
C ILE A 11 -2.48 14.78 12.90
N GLU A 12 -2.59 15.13 14.15
CA GLU A 12 -2.01 14.35 15.18
C GLU A 12 -2.56 12.97 15.22
N ARG A 13 -3.78 12.79 14.74
CA ARG A 13 -4.32 11.49 14.70
C ARG A 13 -4.63 11.19 13.31
N PRO A 14 -3.71 10.73 12.54
CA PRO A 14 -3.90 10.48 11.13
C PRO A 14 -4.99 9.47 10.92
N ILE A 15 -5.81 9.75 9.95
CA ILE A 15 -6.86 8.83 9.59
C ILE A 15 -6.29 7.84 8.62
N PRO A 16 -6.47 6.54 8.85
CA PRO A 16 -5.98 5.56 7.91
C PRO A 16 -6.64 5.80 6.57
N ARG A 17 -5.86 5.81 5.51
CA ARG A 17 -6.41 6.06 4.21
C ARG A 17 -6.71 4.79 3.52
N ARG A 18 -7.93 4.67 3.02
CA ARG A 18 -8.26 3.50 2.25
C ARG A 18 -7.80 3.69 0.82
N GLY A 19 -7.81 4.90 0.33
CA GLY A 19 -7.40 5.19 -1.03
C GLY A 19 -6.04 5.86 -1.08
N LEU A 20 -5.17 5.39 -1.94
CA LEU A 20 -3.81 5.91 -2.04
C LEU A 20 -3.52 6.38 -3.45
N SER A 21 -2.72 7.41 -3.59
CA SER A 21 -2.26 7.85 -4.89
C SER A 21 -1.21 6.87 -5.41
N ARG A 22 -0.77 7.06 -6.64
CA ARG A 22 0.24 6.19 -7.24
C ARG A 22 1.49 6.13 -6.37
N ASP A 23 2.02 7.28 -5.98
CA ASP A 23 3.23 7.31 -5.19
C ASP A 23 3.01 6.72 -3.80
N GLU A 24 1.86 6.97 -3.21
CA GLU A 24 1.55 6.42 -1.91
C GLU A 24 1.37 4.91 -1.99
N ALA A 25 0.78 4.42 -3.07
CA ALA A 25 0.60 2.99 -3.24
C ALA A 25 1.95 2.29 -3.37
N ALA A 26 2.86 2.88 -4.15
CA ALA A 26 4.19 2.31 -4.30
C ALA A 26 4.90 2.28 -2.95
N MET A 27 4.78 3.36 -2.21
CA MET A 27 5.40 3.46 -0.92
C MET A 27 4.82 2.43 0.04
N TYR A 28 3.51 2.24 -0.01
CA TYR A 28 2.84 1.28 0.85
C TYR A 28 3.37 -0.13 0.60
N ILE A 29 3.61 -0.46 -0.66
CA ILE A 29 4.13 -1.78 -1.02
C ILE A 29 5.64 -1.84 -0.78
N GLY A 30 6.32 -0.71 -0.77
CA GLY A 30 7.74 -0.67 -0.47
C GLY A 30 8.62 -0.66 -1.71
N ILE A 31 8.13 -0.13 -2.82
CA ILE A 31 8.90 -0.12 -4.06
C ILE A 31 8.81 1.26 -4.70
N SER A 32 9.58 1.46 -5.74
CA SER A 32 9.54 2.73 -6.45
C SER A 32 8.27 2.84 -7.26
N ALA A 33 7.88 4.06 -7.60
CA ALA A 33 6.69 4.25 -8.40
C ALA A 33 6.84 3.61 -9.77
N SER A 34 8.04 3.64 -10.35
CA SER A 34 8.27 3.02 -11.64
C SER A 34 8.10 1.51 -11.58
N LYS A 35 8.60 0.91 -10.52
CA LYS A 35 8.45 -0.53 -10.34
C LYS A 35 6.97 -0.86 -10.11
N PHE A 36 6.28 -0.01 -9.36
CA PHE A 36 4.86 -0.22 -9.12
C PHE A 36 4.11 -0.20 -10.45
N ASP A 37 4.45 0.74 -11.35
CA ASP A 37 3.81 0.79 -12.65
C ASP A 37 4.01 -0.51 -13.42
N GLU A 38 5.19 -1.10 -13.34
CA GLU A 38 5.47 -2.35 -14.01
C GLU A 38 4.57 -3.44 -13.48
N LEU A 39 4.41 -3.50 -12.16
CA LEU A 39 3.60 -4.55 -11.55
C LEU A 39 2.13 -4.37 -11.90
N VAL A 40 1.67 -3.14 -12.04
CA VAL A 40 0.30 -2.89 -12.44
C VAL A 40 0.12 -3.34 -13.89
N ARG A 41 1.09 -3.02 -14.74
CA ARG A 41 1.00 -3.39 -16.13
C ARG A 41 0.97 -4.88 -16.36
N ASP A 42 1.73 -5.62 -15.60
CA ASP A 42 1.79 -7.05 -15.79
C ASP A 42 0.78 -7.81 -14.91
N GLY A 43 -0.04 -7.10 -14.18
CA GLY A 43 -1.11 -7.75 -13.42
C GLY A 43 -0.77 -8.21 -12.02
N ARG A 44 0.45 -7.98 -11.57
CA ARG A 44 0.81 -8.38 -10.21
C ARG A 44 0.29 -7.41 -9.15
N MET A 45 -0.03 -6.18 -9.55
CA MET A 45 -0.66 -5.22 -8.65
C MET A 45 -1.95 -4.76 -9.29
N PRO A 46 -2.93 -4.37 -8.50
CA PRO A 46 -4.24 -3.99 -9.04
C PRO A 46 -4.18 -2.65 -9.74
N GLY A 47 -5.12 -2.43 -10.62
CA GLY A 47 -5.26 -1.14 -11.26
C GLY A 47 -5.95 -0.18 -10.33
N PRO A 48 -5.93 1.08 -10.63
CA PRO A 48 -6.55 2.08 -9.78
C PRO A 48 -8.05 2.19 -10.01
N LYS A 49 -8.73 2.75 -9.03
CA LYS A 49 -10.10 3.13 -9.20
C LYS A 49 -10.06 4.59 -9.63
N LEU A 50 -11.09 5.03 -10.31
CA LEU A 50 -11.15 6.41 -10.74
C LEU A 50 -12.18 7.18 -9.95
N ILE A 51 -11.77 8.32 -9.42
CA ILE A 51 -12.68 9.21 -8.75
C ILE A 51 -12.55 10.53 -9.48
N ASP A 52 -13.51 10.83 -10.32
CA ASP A 52 -13.51 12.06 -11.13
C ASP A 52 -12.16 12.24 -11.83
N GLY A 53 -11.71 11.18 -12.45
CA GLY A 53 -10.45 11.25 -13.18
C GLY A 53 -9.20 11.03 -12.36
N ARG A 54 -9.32 10.99 -11.05
CA ARG A 54 -8.18 10.76 -10.21
C ARG A 54 -7.99 9.29 -10.03
N LYS A 55 -6.75 8.84 -10.11
CA LYS A 55 -6.45 7.42 -9.93
C LYS A 55 -6.14 7.18 -8.48
N VAL A 56 -6.88 6.26 -7.87
CA VAL A 56 -6.74 5.98 -6.45
C VAL A 56 -6.68 4.47 -6.28
N TRP A 57 -5.70 3.97 -5.54
CA TRP A 57 -5.57 2.54 -5.30
C TRP A 57 -6.17 2.18 -3.97
N ASP A 58 -6.93 1.09 -3.94
CA ASP A 58 -7.58 0.61 -2.73
C ASP A 58 -6.55 -0.19 -1.94
N VAL A 59 -6.32 0.18 -0.70
CA VAL A 59 -5.36 -0.51 0.17
C VAL A 59 -5.69 -1.99 0.27
N ARG A 60 -6.97 -2.35 0.32
CA ARG A 60 -7.34 -3.75 0.46
C ARG A 60 -6.97 -4.55 -0.78
N ASP A 61 -7.09 -3.94 -1.95
CA ASP A 61 -6.69 -4.61 -3.17
C ASP A 61 -5.19 -4.77 -3.19
N LEU A 62 -4.45 -3.77 -2.69
CA LEU A 62 -3.01 -3.85 -2.64
C LEU A 62 -2.58 -4.97 -1.69
N ASP A 63 -3.25 -5.12 -0.57
CA ASP A 63 -2.92 -6.17 0.37
C ASP A 63 -3.12 -7.54 -0.24
N VAL A 64 -4.23 -7.73 -0.94
CA VAL A 64 -4.51 -9.01 -1.55
C VAL A 64 -3.46 -9.32 -2.62
N ALA A 65 -3.11 -8.33 -3.42
CA ALA A 65 -2.13 -8.54 -4.46
C ALA A 65 -0.76 -8.84 -3.88
N PHE A 66 -0.42 -8.14 -2.80
CA PHE A 66 0.87 -8.35 -2.16
C PHE A 66 0.95 -9.76 -1.60
N ASP A 67 -0.13 -10.23 -0.99
CA ASP A 67 -0.15 -11.57 -0.44
C ASP A 67 0.01 -12.63 -1.52
N ALA A 68 -0.38 -12.33 -2.73
CA ALA A 68 -0.29 -13.28 -3.82
C ALA A 68 1.09 -13.33 -4.49
N LEU A 69 1.98 -12.41 -4.14
CA LEU A 69 3.30 -12.42 -4.74
C LEU A 69 4.09 -13.62 -4.24
N PRO A 70 4.93 -14.20 -5.08
CA PRO A 70 5.68 -15.38 -4.67
C PRO A 70 6.76 -15.03 -3.68
N SER A 71 7.00 -15.92 -2.73
CA SER A 71 8.08 -15.74 -1.79
C SER A 71 9.35 -16.33 -2.35
N GLU A 72 10.45 -15.84 -1.87
CA GLU A 72 11.74 -16.37 -2.26
C GLU A 72 11.80 -17.83 -1.81
N ASN A 73 11.20 -18.14 -0.67
CA ASN A 73 11.16 -19.49 -0.17
C ASN A 73 9.71 -19.86 0.05
N PRO A 74 9.04 -20.43 -0.92
CA PRO A 74 7.62 -20.72 -0.81
C PRO A 74 7.23 -21.59 0.35
N GLN A 75 8.14 -22.44 0.79
CA GLN A 75 7.80 -23.31 1.87
C GLN A 75 7.64 -22.64 3.19
N SER A 76 8.18 -21.48 3.36
CA SER A 76 8.07 -20.78 4.61
C SER A 76 6.91 -19.83 4.64
N GLN A 77 6.13 -19.76 3.59
CA GLN A 77 5.08 -18.79 3.56
C GLN A 77 4.13 -18.86 4.70
N GLY A 78 3.60 -19.94 5.00
CA GLY A 78 2.61 -20.03 6.04
C GLY A 78 3.18 -19.95 7.42
N SER A 79 4.46 -20.23 7.57
CA SER A 79 5.03 -20.32 8.87
C SER A 79 6.05 -19.27 9.18
N SER A 80 6.26 -18.35 8.31
CA SER A 80 7.34 -17.39 8.53
C SER A 80 7.18 -16.60 9.81
N TRP A 81 5.97 -16.31 10.20
CA TRP A 81 5.79 -15.56 11.41
C TRP A 81 6.15 -16.38 12.61
N ASP A 82 5.84 -17.64 12.59
CA ASP A 82 6.16 -18.51 13.68
C ASP A 82 7.66 -18.65 13.80
N ASP A 83 8.34 -18.79 12.70
CA ASP A 83 9.77 -18.90 12.72
C ASP A 83 10.37 -17.65 13.29
N PHE A 84 9.84 -16.52 12.91
CA PHE A 84 10.37 -15.27 13.36
C PHE A 84 10.18 -15.14 14.84
N ARG A 85 9.09 -15.55 15.36
CA ARG A 85 8.85 -15.46 16.76
C ARG A 85 9.68 -16.42 17.56
N ALA A 86 10.04 -17.50 16.98
CA ALA A 86 10.81 -18.49 17.68
C ALA A 86 12.21 -18.00 17.97
N LEU A 87 12.63 -17.03 17.23
CA LEU A 87 13.94 -16.48 17.49
C LEU A 87 13.92 -15.55 18.68
#